data_3c8d8fe32728f0e51261258bef4bc3d8
#
_entry.id   3c8d8fe32728f0e51261258bef4bc3d8
#
_cell.length_a   1.000
_cell.length_b   1.000
_cell.length_c   1.000
_cell.angle_alpha   90.00
_cell.angle_beta   90.00
_cell.angle_gamma   90.00
#
_symmetry.space_group_name_H-M   'P 1'
#
loop_
_entity.id
_entity.type
_entity.pdbx_description
1 polymer ?
#
loop_
_entity_poly.entity_id
_entity_poly.type
_entity_poly.pdbx_seq_one_letter_code
_entity_poly.pdbx_strand_id
1 'polypeptide(L)'
;MKLAAFPKCFMDQLVVERSMSLFDWIAMASDLPVEGLEFHHGFLETLDEAYLEGVRSALERRHLQMPMLCASPDFTKPDPEERHREVEREKRLISVTAFLGGSYCRVLSGQRRPEVSREQGALWVVESIRELLDYAAEKGVVLAMENHYKDNYWTHPEFAQRREVYLEILNQIDSPWLGAQYDPSNAILAGEDPIELLELVKRRVVTVHASDRFLKPGHTLEELRSVEDSAGYAAILSHGVVGQGLNNYPRIFRMLREAGYDGWISIEDGINGLGEILESAEFLRPLMQGQVKRPPETPRPRNPQPGG
;
A
#
# COMPACT_ATOMS: atom_id res chain seq x y z
N MET A 1 3.69 -2.85 -16.63
CA MET A 1 3.26 -2.22 -15.34
C MET A 1 2.62 -0.88 -15.60
N LYS A 2 1.59 -0.48 -14.84
CA LYS A 2 0.91 0.81 -14.88
C LYS A 2 1.18 1.58 -13.59
N LEU A 3 1.18 2.92 -13.65
CA LEU A 3 1.40 3.77 -12.49
C LEU A 3 0.08 4.39 -12.03
N ALA A 4 -0.17 4.35 -10.74
CA ALA A 4 -1.26 5.04 -10.09
C ALA A 4 -0.73 5.98 -8.99
N ALA A 5 -1.57 6.89 -8.51
CA ALA A 5 -1.26 7.76 -7.39
C ALA A 5 -2.35 7.67 -6.32
N PHE A 6 -1.90 7.63 -5.07
CA PHE A 6 -2.72 7.78 -3.88
C PHE A 6 -2.45 9.15 -3.25
N PRO A 7 -3.47 9.95 -2.92
CA PRO A 7 -3.30 11.33 -2.48
C PRO A 7 -2.91 11.45 -0.99
N LYS A 8 -1.76 10.93 -0.61
CA LYS A 8 -1.31 10.92 0.81
C LYS A 8 -1.33 12.31 1.43
N CYS A 9 -0.91 13.33 0.67
CA CYS A 9 -0.88 14.72 1.11
C CYS A 9 -2.26 15.36 1.35
N PHE A 10 -3.32 14.76 0.84
CA PHE A 10 -4.69 15.27 0.95
C PHE A 10 -5.60 14.39 1.81
N MET A 11 -5.02 13.43 2.55
CA MET A 11 -5.79 12.51 3.39
C MET A 11 -6.71 13.24 4.37
N ASP A 12 -6.18 14.23 5.08
CA ASP A 12 -6.96 14.96 6.08
C ASP A 12 -8.08 15.77 5.42
N GLN A 13 -7.79 16.47 4.31
CA GLN A 13 -8.80 17.24 3.57
C GLN A 13 -9.91 16.35 2.98
N LEU A 14 -9.55 15.16 2.48
CA LEU A 14 -10.50 14.24 1.87
C LEU A 14 -11.32 13.44 2.89
N VAL A 15 -10.74 13.09 4.05
CA VAL A 15 -11.36 12.15 5.00
C VAL A 15 -11.89 12.83 6.26
N VAL A 16 -11.10 13.72 6.85
CA VAL A 16 -11.39 14.31 8.17
C VAL A 16 -12.09 15.65 8.04
N GLU A 17 -11.43 16.58 7.36
CA GLU A 17 -11.89 17.96 7.23
C GLU A 17 -13.04 18.11 6.23
N ARG A 18 -13.11 17.21 5.23
CA ARG A 18 -14.05 17.31 4.11
C ARG A 18 -13.98 18.66 3.37
N SER A 19 -12.80 19.26 3.38
CA SER A 19 -12.52 20.54 2.69
C SER A 19 -12.17 20.36 1.21
N MET A 20 -11.90 19.12 0.78
CA MET A 20 -11.66 18.71 -0.60
C MET A 20 -12.58 17.55 -0.95
N SER A 21 -13.22 17.60 -2.11
CA SER A 21 -13.99 16.48 -2.65
C SER A 21 -13.14 15.50 -3.44
N LEU A 22 -13.61 14.28 -3.63
CA LEU A 22 -12.97 13.31 -4.52
C LEU A 22 -12.89 13.83 -5.97
N PHE A 23 -13.86 14.64 -6.41
CA PHE A 23 -13.86 15.24 -7.74
C PHE A 23 -12.74 16.28 -7.91
N ASP A 24 -12.42 17.03 -6.86
CA ASP A 24 -11.27 17.97 -6.85
C ASP A 24 -9.97 17.22 -7.00
N TRP A 25 -9.80 16.11 -6.25
CA TRP A 25 -8.61 15.24 -6.40
C TRP A 25 -8.48 14.68 -7.83
N ILE A 26 -9.55 14.11 -8.38
CA ILE A 26 -9.55 13.59 -9.76
C ILE A 26 -9.21 14.69 -10.77
N ALA A 27 -9.67 15.91 -10.54
CA ALA A 27 -9.36 17.05 -11.41
C ALA A 27 -7.89 17.45 -11.33
N MET A 28 -7.34 17.55 -10.11
CA MET A 28 -5.93 17.93 -9.89
C MET A 28 -4.95 16.86 -10.40
N ALA A 29 -5.33 15.58 -10.26
CA ALA A 29 -4.48 14.47 -10.66
C ALA A 29 -4.41 14.26 -12.19
N SER A 30 -5.25 14.95 -12.97
CA SER A 30 -5.23 14.83 -14.44
C SER A 30 -3.92 15.31 -15.08
N ASP A 31 -3.16 16.14 -14.39
CA ASP A 31 -1.87 16.65 -14.85
C ASP A 31 -0.68 15.78 -14.39
N LEU A 32 -0.93 14.78 -13.56
CA LEU A 32 0.10 13.83 -13.13
C LEU A 32 0.38 12.80 -14.23
N PRO A 33 1.64 12.37 -14.39
CA PRO A 33 2.00 11.32 -15.35
C PRO A 33 1.64 9.93 -14.80
N VAL A 34 0.33 9.67 -14.56
CA VAL A 34 -0.18 8.41 -14.05
C VAL A 34 -1.33 7.90 -14.91
N GLU A 35 -1.56 6.59 -14.93
CA GLU A 35 -2.67 5.97 -15.64
C GLU A 35 -3.89 5.74 -14.73
N GLY A 36 -3.72 5.89 -13.41
CA GLY A 36 -4.82 5.65 -12.49
C GLY A 36 -4.69 6.37 -11.16
N LEU A 37 -5.78 6.34 -10.42
CA LEU A 37 -5.87 6.87 -9.06
C LEU A 37 -6.37 5.78 -8.14
N GLU A 38 -5.64 5.55 -7.08
CA GLU A 38 -6.07 4.66 -6.02
C GLU A 38 -6.88 5.43 -4.99
N PHE A 39 -7.97 4.83 -4.53
CA PHE A 39 -8.88 5.47 -3.59
C PHE A 39 -8.85 4.78 -2.22
N HIS A 40 -8.95 5.57 -1.17
CA HIS A 40 -9.34 5.09 0.14
C HIS A 40 -10.87 5.14 0.26
N HIS A 41 -11.46 4.14 0.91
CA HIS A 41 -12.92 4.10 1.08
C HIS A 41 -13.48 5.38 1.74
N GLY A 42 -12.68 6.02 2.60
CA GLY A 42 -13.03 7.27 3.24
C GLY A 42 -13.08 8.48 2.31
N PHE A 43 -12.60 8.42 1.07
CA PHE A 43 -12.76 9.52 0.09
C PHE A 43 -14.17 9.60 -0.47
N LEU A 44 -14.90 8.50 -0.44
CA LEU A 44 -16.28 8.44 -0.92
C LEU A 44 -17.20 9.13 0.09
N GLU A 45 -17.95 10.13 -0.37
CA GLU A 45 -18.91 10.87 0.47
C GLU A 45 -20.14 10.02 0.76
N THR A 46 -20.55 9.21 -0.22
CA THR A 46 -21.65 8.25 -0.13
C THR A 46 -21.37 7.05 -1.05
N LEU A 47 -22.10 5.96 -0.86
CA LEU A 47 -22.08 4.80 -1.76
C LEU A 47 -23.29 4.75 -2.69
N ASP A 48 -24.03 5.85 -2.82
CA ASP A 48 -25.17 5.92 -3.70
C ASP A 48 -24.76 5.81 -5.17
N GLU A 49 -25.54 5.08 -5.96
CA GLU A 49 -25.23 4.79 -7.36
C GLU A 49 -25.01 6.06 -8.20
N ALA A 50 -25.84 7.10 -7.99
CA ALA A 50 -25.70 8.36 -8.71
C ALA A 50 -24.37 9.08 -8.43
N TYR A 51 -23.89 9.03 -7.18
CA TYR A 51 -22.60 9.60 -6.81
C TYR A 51 -21.45 8.78 -7.44
N LEU A 52 -21.52 7.46 -7.31
CA LEU A 52 -20.49 6.56 -7.88
C LEU A 52 -20.43 6.65 -9.41
N GLU A 53 -21.57 6.81 -10.08
CA GLU A 53 -21.62 7.08 -11.53
C GLU A 53 -20.94 8.41 -11.88
N GLY A 54 -21.14 9.43 -11.05
CA GLY A 54 -20.45 10.71 -11.17
C GLY A 54 -18.92 10.56 -11.06
N VAL A 55 -18.45 9.77 -10.10
CA VAL A 55 -17.03 9.47 -9.89
C VAL A 55 -16.45 8.71 -11.09
N ARG A 56 -17.15 7.65 -11.56
CA ARG A 56 -16.74 6.87 -12.73
C ARG A 56 -16.63 7.77 -13.97
N SER A 57 -17.64 8.57 -14.23
CA SER A 57 -17.63 9.54 -15.34
C SER A 57 -16.53 10.58 -15.23
N ALA A 58 -16.16 11.01 -14.01
CA ALA A 58 -15.08 11.96 -13.80
C ALA A 58 -13.70 11.34 -14.13
N LEU A 59 -13.49 10.07 -13.80
CA LEU A 59 -12.30 9.31 -14.17
C LEU A 59 -12.21 9.09 -15.70
N GLU A 60 -13.31 8.62 -16.31
CA GLU A 60 -13.40 8.35 -17.76
C GLU A 60 -13.09 9.58 -18.59
N ARG A 61 -13.65 10.73 -18.24
CA ARG A 61 -13.39 12.01 -18.94
C ARG A 61 -11.92 12.44 -18.91
N ARG A 62 -11.13 11.90 -17.96
CA ARG A 62 -9.71 12.20 -17.78
C ARG A 62 -8.81 11.04 -18.20
N HIS A 63 -9.39 9.97 -18.75
CA HIS A 63 -8.68 8.75 -19.14
C HIS A 63 -7.91 8.10 -17.98
N LEU A 64 -8.43 8.25 -16.74
CA LEU A 64 -7.88 7.65 -15.55
C LEU A 64 -8.67 6.39 -15.16
N GLN A 65 -7.99 5.42 -14.56
CA GLN A 65 -8.58 4.22 -14.01
C GLN A 65 -8.52 4.27 -12.47
N MET A 66 -9.43 3.58 -11.79
CA MET A 66 -9.32 3.33 -10.35
C MET A 66 -8.95 1.85 -10.16
N PRO A 67 -7.65 1.50 -10.02
CA PRO A 67 -7.23 0.09 -9.97
C PRO A 67 -7.64 -0.59 -8.67
N MET A 68 -7.60 0.13 -7.57
CA MET A 68 -7.83 -0.42 -6.24
C MET A 68 -8.58 0.56 -5.34
N LEU A 69 -9.48 0.00 -4.54
CA LEU A 69 -10.10 0.67 -3.41
C LEU A 69 -9.45 0.16 -2.11
N CYS A 70 -8.79 1.05 -1.38
CA CYS A 70 -8.21 0.75 -0.09
C CYS A 70 -9.30 0.75 0.99
N ALA A 71 -9.67 -0.43 1.45
CA ALA A 71 -10.49 -0.65 2.63
C ALA A 71 -9.60 -0.97 3.85
N SER A 72 -10.13 -0.79 5.04
CA SER A 72 -9.44 -1.06 6.31
C SER A 72 -10.36 -1.83 7.26
N PRO A 73 -10.75 -3.08 6.92
CA PRO A 73 -11.56 -3.90 7.81
C PRO A 73 -10.78 -4.29 9.06
N ASP A 74 -11.50 -4.47 10.17
CA ASP A 74 -10.93 -4.91 11.44
C ASP A 74 -11.49 -6.28 11.84
N PHE A 75 -10.88 -7.34 11.31
CA PHE A 75 -11.32 -8.73 11.53
C PHE A 75 -10.87 -9.32 12.86
N THR A 76 -10.12 -8.59 13.68
CA THR A 76 -9.66 -9.03 15.00
C THR A 76 -10.49 -8.50 16.15
N LYS A 77 -11.66 -7.94 15.88
CA LYS A 77 -12.61 -7.53 16.94
C LYS A 77 -13.06 -8.74 17.75
N PRO A 78 -13.04 -8.69 19.09
CA PRO A 78 -13.46 -9.82 19.94
C PRO A 78 -14.92 -10.23 19.77
N ASP A 79 -15.83 -9.26 19.53
CA ASP A 79 -17.25 -9.50 19.30
C ASP A 79 -17.48 -10.08 17.88
N PRO A 80 -18.06 -11.29 17.74
CA PRO A 80 -18.33 -11.90 16.45
C PRO A 80 -19.32 -11.11 15.58
N GLU A 81 -20.28 -10.41 16.19
CA GLU A 81 -21.24 -9.57 15.46
C GLU A 81 -20.53 -8.34 14.87
N GLU A 82 -19.54 -7.81 15.55
CA GLU A 82 -18.71 -6.72 15.01
C GLU A 82 -17.84 -7.20 13.86
N ARG A 83 -17.25 -8.40 13.94
CA ARG A 83 -16.50 -8.99 12.81
C ARG A 83 -17.40 -9.23 11.62
N HIS A 84 -18.61 -9.77 11.85
CA HIS A 84 -19.58 -9.95 10.76
C HIS A 84 -19.95 -8.61 10.08
N ARG A 85 -20.12 -7.54 10.85
CA ARG A 85 -20.37 -6.20 10.29
C ARG A 85 -19.20 -5.69 9.43
N GLU A 86 -17.95 -6.01 9.78
CA GLU A 86 -16.78 -5.70 8.95
C GLU A 86 -16.81 -6.49 7.62
N VAL A 87 -17.15 -7.77 7.66
CA VAL A 87 -17.29 -8.60 6.45
C VAL A 87 -18.38 -8.04 5.53
N GLU A 88 -19.55 -7.70 6.06
CA GLU A 88 -20.64 -7.13 5.27
C GLU A 88 -20.30 -5.73 4.72
N ARG A 89 -19.53 -4.95 5.47
CA ARG A 89 -19.00 -3.67 4.97
C ARG A 89 -18.04 -3.90 3.82
N GLU A 90 -17.14 -4.87 3.94
CA GLU A 90 -16.16 -5.20 2.93
C GLU A 90 -16.82 -5.70 1.63
N LYS A 91 -17.88 -6.51 1.72
CA LYS A 91 -18.69 -6.91 0.55
C LYS A 91 -19.25 -5.70 -0.20
N ARG A 92 -19.72 -4.67 0.51
CA ARG A 92 -20.16 -3.42 -0.13
C ARG A 92 -19.04 -2.69 -0.84
N LEU A 93 -17.82 -2.64 -0.23
CA LEU A 93 -16.66 -2.00 -0.85
C LEU A 93 -16.12 -2.78 -2.06
N ILE A 94 -16.19 -4.11 -2.04
CA ILE A 94 -15.94 -4.96 -3.22
C ILE A 94 -16.91 -4.61 -4.36
N SER A 95 -18.20 -4.43 -4.07
CA SER A 95 -19.19 -4.01 -5.07
C SER A 95 -18.88 -2.63 -5.64
N VAL A 96 -18.51 -1.68 -4.80
CA VAL A 96 -18.09 -0.32 -5.21
C VAL A 96 -16.83 -0.39 -6.08
N THR A 97 -15.88 -1.23 -5.70
CA THR A 97 -14.66 -1.45 -6.49
C THR A 97 -14.99 -1.91 -7.90
N ALA A 98 -15.84 -2.94 -8.02
CA ALA A 98 -16.29 -3.44 -9.33
C ALA A 98 -17.06 -2.38 -10.12
N PHE A 99 -17.95 -1.63 -9.47
CA PHE A 99 -18.75 -0.58 -10.11
C PHE A 99 -17.87 0.53 -10.70
N LEU A 100 -16.81 0.92 -9.99
CA LEU A 100 -15.85 1.93 -10.46
C LEU A 100 -14.81 1.37 -11.46
N GLY A 101 -14.91 0.09 -11.84
CA GLY A 101 -14.00 -0.57 -12.78
C GLY A 101 -12.67 -1.01 -12.18
N GLY A 102 -12.58 -1.05 -10.85
CA GLY A 102 -11.39 -1.52 -10.12
C GLY A 102 -11.25 -3.04 -10.15
N SER A 103 -10.01 -3.49 -10.08
CA SER A 103 -9.68 -4.92 -10.07
C SER A 103 -9.29 -5.44 -8.69
N TYR A 104 -8.97 -4.54 -7.76
CA TYR A 104 -8.45 -4.90 -6.44
C TYR A 104 -9.23 -4.17 -5.34
N CYS A 105 -9.53 -4.89 -4.25
CA CYS A 105 -10.01 -4.30 -3.00
C CYS A 105 -9.03 -4.70 -1.89
N ARG A 106 -8.46 -3.71 -1.21
CA ARG A 106 -7.54 -3.98 -0.11
C ARG A 106 -8.28 -4.62 1.06
N VAL A 107 -7.64 -5.60 1.68
CA VAL A 107 -8.02 -6.13 2.98
C VAL A 107 -6.88 -5.99 3.97
N LEU A 108 -7.19 -5.54 5.19
CA LEU A 108 -6.30 -5.54 6.33
C LEU A 108 -6.73 -6.63 7.31
N SER A 109 -5.82 -7.05 8.19
CA SER A 109 -6.13 -8.09 9.17
C SER A 109 -6.95 -7.56 10.35
N GLY A 110 -6.76 -6.31 10.70
CA GLY A 110 -7.35 -5.70 11.89
C GLY A 110 -6.29 -5.27 12.92
N GLN A 111 -6.73 -4.89 14.09
CA GLN A 111 -5.88 -4.31 15.13
C GLN A 111 -5.30 -5.39 16.05
N ARG A 112 -4.01 -5.28 16.38
CA ARG A 112 -3.31 -6.15 17.35
C ARG A 112 -3.68 -5.76 18.79
N ARG A 113 -4.83 -6.21 19.24
CA ARG A 113 -5.31 -5.95 20.59
C ARG A 113 -4.61 -6.84 21.61
N PRO A 114 -4.26 -6.32 22.82
CA PRO A 114 -3.58 -7.11 23.85
C PRO A 114 -4.37 -8.35 24.32
N GLU A 115 -5.71 -8.28 24.28
CA GLU A 115 -6.61 -9.35 24.70
C GLU A 115 -6.83 -10.44 23.63
N VAL A 116 -6.33 -10.25 22.42
CA VAL A 116 -6.49 -11.21 21.31
C VAL A 116 -5.18 -11.96 21.09
N SER A 117 -5.21 -13.29 21.29
CA SER A 117 -4.03 -14.10 21.01
C SER A 117 -3.73 -14.16 19.52
N ARG A 118 -2.47 -14.47 19.15
CA ARG A 118 -2.07 -14.64 17.76
C ARG A 118 -2.88 -15.70 17.04
N GLU A 119 -3.06 -16.85 17.68
CA GLU A 119 -3.79 -17.99 17.11
C GLU A 119 -5.26 -17.62 16.85
N GLN A 120 -5.89 -16.98 17.84
CA GLN A 120 -7.28 -16.58 17.73
C GLN A 120 -7.49 -15.49 16.68
N GLY A 121 -6.64 -14.46 16.66
CA GLY A 121 -6.69 -13.39 15.66
C GLY A 121 -6.45 -13.91 14.26
N ALA A 122 -5.44 -14.76 14.04
CA ALA A 122 -5.17 -15.37 12.75
C ALA A 122 -6.35 -16.21 12.22
N LEU A 123 -6.98 -17.00 13.09
CA LEU A 123 -8.17 -17.77 12.76
C LEU A 123 -9.31 -16.86 12.27
N TRP A 124 -9.64 -15.82 13.04
CA TRP A 124 -10.71 -14.88 12.69
C TRP A 124 -10.46 -14.15 11.37
N VAL A 125 -9.22 -13.73 11.11
CA VAL A 125 -8.85 -13.08 9.86
C VAL A 125 -9.01 -14.05 8.67
N VAL A 126 -8.52 -15.28 8.81
CA VAL A 126 -8.65 -16.31 7.75
C VAL A 126 -10.11 -16.64 7.47
N GLU A 127 -10.95 -16.80 8.51
CA GLU A 127 -12.38 -17.05 8.36
C GLU A 127 -13.08 -15.88 7.65
N SER A 128 -12.81 -14.64 8.08
CA SER A 128 -13.39 -13.43 7.48
C SER A 128 -13.00 -13.27 6.00
N ILE A 129 -11.73 -13.46 5.66
CA ILE A 129 -11.29 -13.39 4.26
C ILE A 129 -11.93 -14.52 3.44
N ARG A 130 -12.00 -15.74 3.94
CA ARG A 130 -12.63 -16.86 3.23
C ARG A 130 -14.10 -16.59 2.93
N GLU A 131 -14.84 -15.95 3.84
CA GLU A 131 -16.23 -15.57 3.63
C GLU A 131 -16.40 -14.54 2.49
N LEU A 132 -15.36 -13.75 2.20
CA LEU A 132 -15.38 -12.74 1.13
C LEU A 132 -15.04 -13.31 -0.25
N LEU A 133 -14.35 -14.48 -0.33
CA LEU A 133 -13.76 -14.95 -1.59
C LEU A 133 -14.77 -15.20 -2.70
N ASP A 134 -15.88 -15.89 -2.40
CA ASP A 134 -16.90 -16.21 -3.40
C ASP A 134 -17.56 -14.92 -3.92
N TYR A 135 -17.80 -13.96 -3.03
CA TYR A 135 -18.35 -12.66 -3.41
C TYR A 135 -17.37 -11.84 -4.24
N ALA A 136 -16.09 -11.84 -3.88
CA ALA A 136 -15.04 -11.20 -4.66
C ALA A 136 -14.93 -11.82 -6.06
N ALA A 137 -15.00 -13.15 -6.15
CA ALA A 137 -15.03 -13.90 -7.42
C ALA A 137 -16.23 -13.53 -8.29
N GLU A 138 -17.45 -13.45 -7.71
CA GLU A 138 -18.66 -13.03 -8.41
C GLU A 138 -18.51 -11.62 -9.00
N LYS A 139 -17.86 -10.71 -8.28
CA LYS A 139 -17.65 -9.33 -8.71
C LYS A 139 -16.41 -9.15 -9.62
N GLY A 140 -15.60 -10.19 -9.80
CA GLY A 140 -14.36 -10.10 -10.56
C GLY A 140 -13.29 -9.23 -9.90
N VAL A 141 -13.30 -9.11 -8.57
CA VAL A 141 -12.38 -8.29 -7.77
C VAL A 141 -11.47 -9.21 -6.97
N VAL A 142 -10.15 -8.97 -7.03
CA VAL A 142 -9.17 -9.69 -6.22
C VAL A 142 -8.98 -8.96 -4.90
N LEU A 143 -9.06 -9.68 -3.79
CA LEU A 143 -8.69 -9.16 -2.48
C LEU A 143 -7.17 -9.00 -2.39
N ALA A 144 -6.70 -7.83 -2.03
CA ALA A 144 -5.29 -7.52 -1.91
C ALA A 144 -4.93 -7.34 -0.43
N MET A 145 -4.34 -8.38 0.18
CA MET A 145 -3.88 -8.30 1.56
C MET A 145 -2.57 -7.53 1.63
N GLU A 146 -2.58 -6.40 2.31
CA GLU A 146 -1.40 -5.56 2.47
C GLU A 146 -0.55 -6.00 3.67
N ASN A 147 0.77 -6.02 3.50
CA ASN A 147 1.69 -5.98 4.63
C ASN A 147 1.69 -4.56 5.19
N HIS A 148 0.83 -4.31 6.16
CA HIS A 148 0.52 -2.99 6.67
C HIS A 148 1.10 -2.74 8.07
N TYR A 149 1.42 -1.48 8.38
CA TYR A 149 1.96 -1.13 9.68
C TYR A 149 0.87 -0.75 10.68
N LYS A 150 0.06 0.25 10.31
CA LYS A 150 -1.06 0.76 11.14
C LYS A 150 -1.92 1.70 10.32
N ASP A 151 -3.22 1.49 10.30
CA ASP A 151 -4.15 2.49 9.78
C ASP A 151 -4.18 3.73 10.69
N ASN A 152 -4.27 4.92 10.10
CA ASN A 152 -4.22 6.20 10.82
C ASN A 152 -5.33 6.35 11.87
N TYR A 153 -6.45 5.69 11.68
CA TYR A 153 -7.64 5.77 12.53
C TYR A 153 -7.70 4.67 13.60
N TRP A 154 -6.73 3.76 13.63
CA TRP A 154 -6.68 2.66 14.59
C TRP A 154 -5.91 3.05 15.87
N THR A 155 -6.34 2.46 17.00
CA THR A 155 -5.64 2.62 18.28
C THR A 155 -4.37 1.76 18.33
N HIS A 156 -4.47 0.50 17.88
CA HIS A 156 -3.39 -0.46 17.92
C HIS A 156 -2.74 -0.63 16.52
N PRO A 157 -1.48 -1.08 16.46
CA PRO A 157 -0.86 -1.50 15.21
C PRO A 157 -1.65 -2.60 14.51
N GLU A 158 -1.36 -2.81 13.23
CA GLU A 158 -1.86 -3.92 12.43
C GLU A 158 -1.60 -5.26 13.13
N PHE A 159 -2.58 -6.15 13.14
CA PHE A 159 -2.43 -7.49 13.70
C PHE A 159 -1.37 -8.29 12.93
N ALA A 160 -1.45 -8.30 11.61
CA ALA A 160 -0.49 -8.95 10.73
C ALA A 160 0.71 -8.06 10.34
N GLN A 161 1.09 -7.11 11.20
CA GLN A 161 2.22 -6.21 10.96
C GLN A 161 3.53 -6.97 10.74
N ARG A 162 3.79 -8.03 11.53
CA ARG A 162 4.96 -8.89 11.40
C ARG A 162 4.79 -9.88 10.26
N ARG A 163 5.83 -10.05 9.45
CA ARG A 163 5.80 -10.94 8.27
C ARG A 163 5.41 -12.38 8.61
N GLU A 164 5.77 -12.88 9.82
CA GLU A 164 5.38 -14.24 10.20
C GLU A 164 3.87 -14.40 10.31
N VAL A 165 3.17 -13.40 10.88
CA VAL A 165 1.71 -13.41 11.00
C VAL A 165 1.06 -13.15 9.65
N TYR A 166 1.61 -12.21 8.88
CA TYR A 166 1.17 -11.91 7.51
C TYR A 166 1.23 -13.15 6.62
N LEU A 167 2.37 -13.85 6.60
CA LEU A 167 2.57 -15.07 5.81
C LEU A 167 1.73 -16.24 6.34
N GLU A 168 1.57 -16.36 7.66
CA GLU A 168 0.70 -17.36 8.27
C GLU A 168 -0.74 -17.25 7.74
N ILE A 169 -1.30 -16.05 7.70
CA ILE A 169 -2.65 -15.79 7.19
C ILE A 169 -2.69 -16.03 5.67
N LEU A 170 -1.79 -15.38 4.93
CA LEU A 170 -1.77 -15.42 3.48
C LEU A 170 -1.63 -16.86 2.94
N ASN A 171 -0.80 -17.70 3.59
CA ASN A 171 -0.53 -19.06 3.16
C ASN A 171 -1.63 -20.07 3.54
N GLN A 172 -2.54 -19.72 4.46
CA GLN A 172 -3.70 -20.56 4.77
C GLN A 172 -4.82 -20.46 3.73
N ILE A 173 -4.72 -19.49 2.79
CA ILE A 173 -5.75 -19.24 1.78
C ILE A 173 -5.12 -19.40 0.40
N ASP A 174 -5.42 -20.54 -0.24
CA ASP A 174 -5.03 -20.82 -1.63
C ASP A 174 -6.23 -20.48 -2.54
N SER A 175 -6.25 -19.26 -3.04
CA SER A 175 -7.32 -18.76 -3.91
C SER A 175 -6.76 -17.74 -4.90
N PRO A 176 -7.18 -17.80 -6.18
CA PRO A 176 -6.82 -16.78 -7.15
C PRO A 176 -7.46 -15.40 -6.84
N TRP A 177 -8.42 -15.36 -5.91
CA TRP A 177 -9.12 -14.15 -5.48
C TRP A 177 -8.52 -13.50 -4.24
N LEU A 178 -7.34 -13.99 -3.78
CA LEU A 178 -6.53 -13.35 -2.74
C LEU A 178 -5.08 -13.27 -3.18
N GLY A 179 -4.53 -12.06 -3.21
CA GLY A 179 -3.11 -11.82 -3.46
C GLY A 179 -2.47 -10.93 -2.41
N ALA A 180 -1.16 -10.74 -2.56
CA ALA A 180 -0.38 -9.86 -1.73
C ALA A 180 -0.38 -8.44 -2.33
N GLN A 181 -0.74 -7.45 -1.56
CA GLN A 181 -0.38 -6.06 -1.80
C GLN A 181 0.95 -5.82 -1.09
N TYR A 182 1.98 -5.53 -1.85
CA TYR A 182 3.32 -5.35 -1.32
C TYR A 182 3.63 -3.87 -1.09
N ASP A 183 3.95 -3.51 0.15
CA ASP A 183 4.48 -2.20 0.53
C ASP A 183 5.85 -2.37 1.20
N PRO A 184 6.95 -1.90 0.56
CA PRO A 184 8.29 -2.03 1.11
C PRO A 184 8.50 -1.18 2.38
N SER A 185 7.84 -0.03 2.50
CA SER A 185 8.01 0.86 3.64
C SER A 185 7.35 0.33 4.91
N ASN A 186 6.23 -0.38 4.77
CA ASN A 186 5.58 -1.02 5.90
C ASN A 186 6.44 -2.14 6.50
N ALA A 187 7.22 -2.85 5.67
CA ALA A 187 8.23 -3.80 6.17
C ALA A 187 9.32 -3.08 6.98
N ILE A 188 9.84 -1.95 6.49
CA ILE A 188 10.83 -1.14 7.25
C ILE A 188 10.24 -0.65 8.57
N LEU A 189 8.98 -0.17 8.57
CA LEU A 189 8.28 0.26 9.78
C LEU A 189 8.05 -0.88 10.77
N ALA A 190 7.99 -2.11 10.30
CA ALA A 190 7.96 -3.31 11.14
C ALA A 190 9.36 -3.79 11.60
N GLY A 191 10.44 -3.09 11.20
CA GLY A 191 11.81 -3.47 11.50
C GLY A 191 12.33 -4.65 10.68
N GLU A 192 11.76 -4.89 9.50
CA GLU A 192 12.04 -6.03 8.64
C GLU A 192 12.66 -5.61 7.31
N ASP A 193 13.33 -6.54 6.64
CA ASP A 193 13.90 -6.31 5.30
C ASP A 193 12.79 -6.46 4.23
N PRO A 194 12.46 -5.38 3.49
CA PRO A 194 11.44 -5.42 2.44
C PRO A 194 11.82 -6.38 1.29
N ILE A 195 13.10 -6.58 1.04
CA ILE A 195 13.59 -7.50 0.00
C ILE A 195 13.35 -8.97 0.41
N GLU A 196 13.57 -9.31 1.68
CA GLU A 196 13.27 -10.65 2.19
C GLU A 196 11.75 -10.93 2.12
N LEU A 197 10.92 -9.96 2.51
CA LEU A 197 9.47 -10.10 2.38
C LEU A 197 9.06 -10.30 0.92
N LEU A 198 9.57 -9.47 0.00
CA LEU A 198 9.27 -9.59 -1.43
C LEU A 198 9.64 -10.96 -1.98
N GLU A 199 10.81 -11.51 -1.60
CA GLU A 199 11.24 -12.85 -2.03
C GLU A 199 10.21 -13.93 -1.68
N LEU A 200 9.58 -13.81 -0.51
CA LEU A 200 8.59 -14.77 -0.02
C LEU A 200 7.23 -14.63 -0.71
N VAL A 201 6.85 -13.40 -1.13
CA VAL A 201 5.50 -13.14 -1.66
C VAL A 201 5.44 -12.82 -3.15
N LYS A 202 6.56 -12.62 -3.84
CA LYS A 202 6.66 -12.08 -5.22
C LYS A 202 5.76 -12.78 -6.25
N ARG A 203 5.46 -14.07 -6.06
CA ARG A 203 4.57 -14.83 -6.96
C ARG A 203 3.09 -14.62 -6.66
N ARG A 204 2.77 -14.02 -5.52
CA ARG A 204 1.42 -13.71 -5.07
C ARG A 204 1.12 -12.22 -5.12
N VAL A 205 2.09 -11.38 -5.47
CA VAL A 205 1.91 -9.93 -5.58
C VAL A 205 0.91 -9.61 -6.68
N VAL A 206 -0.16 -8.91 -6.33
CA VAL A 206 -1.22 -8.46 -7.25
C VAL A 206 -1.22 -6.95 -7.43
N THR A 207 -0.72 -6.19 -6.45
CA THR A 207 -0.51 -4.76 -6.53
C THR A 207 0.64 -4.32 -5.62
N VAL A 208 1.22 -3.16 -5.87
CA VAL A 208 2.37 -2.64 -5.13
C VAL A 208 2.12 -1.19 -4.72
N HIS A 209 2.30 -0.87 -3.46
CA HIS A 209 2.50 0.50 -3.01
C HIS A 209 3.96 0.91 -3.18
N ALA A 210 4.18 2.00 -3.89
CA ALA A 210 5.48 2.64 -3.94
C ALA A 210 5.49 3.76 -2.89
N SER A 211 6.10 3.47 -1.78
CA SER A 211 6.30 4.38 -0.64
C SER A 211 7.75 4.33 -0.19
N ASP A 212 8.26 5.36 0.43
CA ASP A 212 9.62 5.38 0.93
C ASP A 212 9.71 6.01 2.32
N ARG A 213 10.78 5.68 3.04
CA ARG A 213 11.04 6.19 4.37
C ARG A 213 12.48 6.62 4.48
N PHE A 214 12.71 7.73 5.18
CA PHE A 214 14.05 8.12 5.58
C PHE A 214 14.15 8.25 7.09
N LEU A 215 15.39 8.16 7.56
CA LEU A 215 15.70 8.45 8.93
C LEU A 215 15.47 9.94 9.22
N LYS A 216 14.81 10.22 10.33
CA LYS A 216 14.67 11.59 10.82
C LYS A 216 16.05 12.18 11.14
N PRO A 217 16.24 13.50 11.03
CA PRO A 217 17.50 14.15 11.35
C PRO A 217 18.02 13.74 12.75
N GLY A 218 19.29 13.40 12.83
CA GLY A 218 19.95 12.98 14.09
C GLY A 218 19.87 11.49 14.38
N HIS A 219 19.16 10.70 13.58
CA HIS A 219 19.08 9.25 13.71
C HIS A 219 19.96 8.51 12.69
N THR A 220 20.29 7.25 12.98
CA THR A 220 21.18 6.42 12.17
C THR A 220 20.53 5.08 11.80
N LEU A 221 21.09 4.42 10.78
CA LEU A 221 20.68 3.05 10.43
C LEU A 221 20.99 2.04 11.54
N GLU A 222 21.99 2.31 12.36
CA GLU A 222 22.32 1.47 13.50
C GLU A 222 21.24 1.56 14.58
N GLU A 223 20.78 2.78 14.88
CA GLU A 223 19.61 2.99 15.76
C GLU A 223 18.39 2.27 15.23
N LEU A 224 18.05 2.40 13.94
CA LEU A 224 16.94 1.71 13.34
C LEU A 224 17.00 0.19 13.59
N ARG A 225 18.17 -0.40 13.46
CA ARG A 225 18.36 -1.83 13.70
C ARG A 225 18.27 -2.23 15.18
N SER A 226 18.57 -1.31 16.09
CA SER A 226 18.53 -1.55 17.53
C SER A 226 17.17 -1.26 18.18
N VAL A 227 16.29 -0.54 17.50
CA VAL A 227 14.95 -0.24 18.00
C VAL A 227 14.11 -1.52 17.96
N GLU A 228 13.62 -1.91 19.11
CA GLU A 228 12.66 -3.00 19.24
C GLU A 228 11.24 -2.42 19.23
N ASP A 229 10.34 -3.20 18.59
CA ASP A 229 8.93 -2.90 18.49
C ASP A 229 8.56 -1.74 17.55
N SER A 230 7.36 -1.83 17.08
CA SER A 230 6.73 -1.05 16.04
C SER A 230 6.65 0.45 16.31
N ALA A 231 6.41 0.85 17.54
CA ALA A 231 6.32 2.26 17.90
C ALA A 231 7.68 2.97 17.79
N GLY A 232 8.79 2.26 18.05
CA GLY A 232 10.14 2.80 17.97
C GLY A 232 10.58 3.07 16.52
N TYR A 233 10.33 2.14 15.60
CA TYR A 233 10.67 2.36 14.18
C TYR A 233 9.91 3.56 13.59
N ALA A 234 8.62 3.69 13.85
CA ALA A 234 7.83 4.84 13.41
C ALA A 234 8.31 6.17 14.01
N ALA A 235 8.84 6.15 15.22
CA ALA A 235 9.33 7.35 15.89
C ALA A 235 10.56 7.97 15.19
N ILE A 236 11.42 7.15 14.57
CA ILE A 236 12.68 7.60 13.95
C ILE A 236 12.62 7.68 12.41
N LEU A 237 11.50 7.31 11.81
CA LEU A 237 11.29 7.36 10.36
C LEU A 237 10.29 8.46 9.99
N SER A 238 10.45 9.00 8.79
CA SER A 238 9.51 9.92 8.15
C SER A 238 9.20 9.48 6.73
N HIS A 239 8.05 9.89 6.22
CA HIS A 239 7.69 9.76 4.82
C HIS A 239 8.60 10.57 3.92
N GLY A 240 8.68 10.19 2.64
CA GLY A 240 9.44 10.91 1.67
C GLY A 240 9.10 10.65 0.22
N VAL A 241 9.88 11.25 -0.67
CA VAL A 241 9.79 11.01 -2.11
C VAL A 241 10.31 9.63 -2.42
N VAL A 242 9.59 8.85 -3.22
CA VAL A 242 9.98 7.50 -3.62
C VAL A 242 11.33 7.51 -4.34
N GLY A 243 12.24 6.66 -3.88
CA GLY A 243 13.59 6.54 -4.42
C GLY A 243 14.65 7.41 -3.73
N GLN A 244 14.25 8.25 -2.77
CA GLN A 244 15.18 9.05 -1.97
C GLN A 244 15.37 8.50 -0.56
N GLY A 245 14.68 7.42 -0.20
CA GLY A 245 14.70 6.81 1.12
C GLY A 245 15.51 5.51 1.21
N LEU A 246 15.06 4.64 2.09
CA LEU A 246 15.74 3.39 2.46
C LEU A 246 15.45 2.22 1.50
N ASN A 247 14.42 2.31 0.67
CA ASN A 247 14.01 1.23 -0.21
C ASN A 247 14.88 1.11 -1.46
N ASN A 248 15.33 -0.11 -1.75
CA ASN A 248 16.10 -0.41 -2.98
C ASN A 248 15.16 -0.70 -4.15
N TYR A 249 14.54 0.34 -4.71
CA TYR A 249 13.61 0.21 -5.83
C TYR A 249 14.19 -0.47 -7.07
N PRO A 250 15.44 -0.22 -7.51
CA PRO A 250 16.03 -0.96 -8.61
C PRO A 250 16.02 -2.48 -8.40
N ARG A 251 16.28 -2.95 -7.16
CA ARG A 251 16.22 -4.36 -6.80
C ARG A 251 14.79 -4.88 -6.74
N ILE A 252 13.87 -4.11 -6.13
CA ILE A 252 12.44 -4.44 -6.06
C ILE A 252 11.87 -4.64 -7.47
N PHE A 253 12.06 -3.68 -8.38
CA PHE A 253 11.55 -3.78 -9.75
C PHE A 253 12.16 -4.94 -10.56
N ARG A 254 13.43 -5.26 -10.33
CA ARG A 254 14.05 -6.43 -10.93
C ARG A 254 13.36 -7.72 -10.47
N MET A 255 13.16 -7.89 -9.16
CA MET A 255 12.50 -9.07 -8.58
C MET A 255 11.05 -9.21 -9.04
N LEU A 256 10.30 -8.11 -9.12
CA LEU A 256 8.93 -8.10 -9.64
C LEU A 256 8.89 -8.56 -11.11
N ARG A 257 9.79 -8.05 -11.96
CA ARG A 257 9.88 -8.49 -13.38
C ARG A 257 10.27 -9.95 -13.51
N GLU A 258 11.24 -10.42 -12.73
CA GLU A 258 11.66 -11.83 -12.71
C GLU A 258 10.51 -12.75 -12.27
N ALA A 259 9.60 -12.26 -11.42
CA ALA A 259 8.38 -12.97 -11.03
C ALA A 259 7.24 -12.87 -12.08
N GLY A 260 7.43 -12.10 -13.16
CA GLY A 260 6.41 -11.88 -14.19
C GLY A 260 5.34 -10.85 -13.82
N TYR A 261 5.58 -10.01 -12.81
CA TYR A 261 4.64 -9.00 -12.40
C TYR A 261 4.51 -7.88 -13.45
N ASP A 262 3.29 -7.60 -13.89
CA ASP A 262 2.95 -6.54 -14.84
C ASP A 262 1.70 -5.74 -14.40
N GLY A 263 1.48 -5.66 -13.09
CA GLY A 263 0.34 -5.01 -12.48
C GLY A 263 0.52 -3.51 -12.24
N TRP A 264 -0.21 -3.01 -11.23
CA TRP A 264 -0.22 -1.63 -10.83
C TRP A 264 0.84 -1.32 -9.77
N ILE A 265 1.52 -0.20 -9.95
CA ILE A 265 2.38 0.43 -8.94
C ILE A 265 1.67 1.72 -8.52
N SER A 266 1.28 1.85 -7.27
CA SER A 266 0.60 3.04 -6.75
C SER A 266 1.55 3.84 -5.87
N ILE A 267 1.77 5.11 -6.21
CA ILE A 267 2.55 6.02 -5.36
C ILE A 267 1.72 6.33 -4.12
N GLU A 268 2.16 5.84 -2.96
CA GLU A 268 1.53 6.10 -1.65
C GLU A 268 2.45 6.97 -0.77
N ASP A 269 3.03 8.00 -1.37
CA ASP A 269 3.90 8.96 -0.69
C ASP A 269 3.66 10.37 -1.23
N GLY A 270 4.49 11.33 -0.82
CA GLY A 270 4.32 12.71 -1.25
C GLY A 270 3.43 13.50 -0.28
N ILE A 271 3.82 13.52 1.02
CA ILE A 271 3.04 14.20 2.07
C ILE A 271 3.08 15.73 1.97
N ASN A 272 4.04 16.29 1.22
CA ASN A 272 4.19 17.75 1.05
C ASN A 272 3.55 18.28 -0.25
N GLY A 273 2.73 17.47 -0.93
CA GLY A 273 1.94 17.91 -2.07
C GLY A 273 2.27 17.21 -3.39
N LEU A 274 1.61 17.67 -4.46
CA LEU A 274 1.70 17.06 -5.79
C LEU A 274 3.12 17.02 -6.37
N GLY A 275 3.99 17.96 -6.00
CA GLY A 275 5.39 17.97 -6.44
C GLY A 275 6.14 16.70 -6.07
N GLU A 276 5.94 16.18 -4.86
CA GLU A 276 6.58 14.94 -4.42
C GLU A 276 6.00 13.70 -5.14
N ILE A 277 4.71 13.72 -5.47
CA ILE A 277 4.09 12.66 -6.30
C ILE A 277 4.69 12.68 -7.71
N LEU A 278 4.89 13.87 -8.28
CA LEU A 278 5.51 14.04 -9.60
C LEU A 278 6.96 13.52 -9.60
N GLU A 279 7.77 13.94 -8.64
CA GLU A 279 9.16 13.45 -8.49
C GLU A 279 9.21 11.93 -8.35
N SER A 280 8.32 11.35 -7.54
CA SER A 280 8.19 9.90 -7.38
C SER A 280 7.84 9.21 -8.71
N ALA A 281 6.92 9.78 -9.49
CA ALA A 281 6.54 9.26 -10.80
C ALA A 281 7.71 9.31 -11.80
N GLU A 282 8.46 10.41 -11.83
CA GLU A 282 9.64 10.58 -12.67
C GLU A 282 10.75 9.56 -12.34
N PHE A 283 10.91 9.25 -11.06
CA PHE A 283 11.84 8.21 -10.61
C PHE A 283 11.38 6.79 -10.99
N LEU A 284 10.10 6.47 -10.79
CA LEU A 284 9.57 5.11 -10.98
C LEU A 284 9.43 4.72 -12.46
N ARG A 285 9.03 5.64 -13.34
CA ARG A 285 8.77 5.36 -14.75
C ARG A 285 9.93 4.66 -15.48
N PRO A 286 11.19 5.13 -15.40
CA PRO A 286 12.31 4.43 -16.03
C PRO A 286 12.52 3.00 -15.48
N LEU A 287 12.31 2.81 -14.17
CA LEU A 287 12.44 1.49 -13.53
C LEU A 287 11.35 0.53 -14.03
N MET A 288 10.11 1.00 -14.17
CA MET A 288 8.99 0.21 -14.71
C MET A 288 9.27 -0.27 -16.14
N GLN A 289 9.99 0.54 -16.93
CA GLN A 289 10.40 0.22 -18.32
C GLN A 289 11.67 -0.64 -18.40
N GLY A 290 12.25 -1.04 -17.27
CA GLY A 290 13.49 -1.81 -17.24
C GLY A 290 14.76 -0.99 -17.50
N GLN A 291 14.64 0.34 -17.51
CA GLN A 291 15.77 1.24 -17.70
C GLN A 291 16.45 1.47 -16.34
N VAL A 292 17.55 0.76 -16.10
CA VAL A 292 18.38 1.00 -14.92
C VAL A 292 19.32 2.16 -15.23
N LYS A 293 19.05 3.37 -14.73
CA LYS A 293 20.11 4.38 -14.62
C LYS A 293 21.17 3.81 -13.68
N ARG A 294 22.42 3.62 -14.18
CA ARG A 294 23.53 3.33 -13.28
C ARG A 294 23.57 4.44 -12.21
N PRO A 295 23.69 4.09 -10.92
CA PRO A 295 23.94 5.11 -9.91
C PRO A 295 25.17 5.93 -10.36
N PRO A 296 25.20 7.24 -10.10
CA PRO A 296 26.39 8.04 -10.36
C PRO A 296 27.57 7.35 -9.69
N GLU A 297 28.63 7.09 -10.47
CA GLU A 297 29.84 6.51 -9.92
C GLU A 297 30.32 7.45 -8.81
N THR A 298 30.33 6.94 -7.57
CA THR A 298 31.00 7.62 -6.46
C THR A 298 32.43 7.89 -6.91
N PRO A 299 32.91 9.14 -6.86
CA PRO A 299 34.28 9.44 -7.23
C PRO A 299 35.22 8.56 -6.41
N ARG A 300 35.99 7.70 -7.07
CA ARG A 300 37.02 6.92 -6.37
C ARG A 300 37.98 7.91 -5.69
N PRO A 301 38.29 7.73 -4.42
CA PRO A 301 39.31 8.57 -3.80
C PRO A 301 40.60 8.47 -4.63
N ARG A 302 41.13 9.61 -5.06
CA ARG A 302 42.40 9.68 -5.77
C ARG A 302 43.47 9.12 -4.82
N ASN A 303 44.08 8.03 -5.22
CA ASN A 303 45.28 7.55 -4.54
C ASN A 303 46.33 8.67 -4.49
N PRO A 304 46.90 9.03 -3.36
CA PRO A 304 48.02 9.96 -3.31
C PRO A 304 49.17 9.35 -4.12
N GLN A 305 49.67 10.12 -5.08
CA GLN A 305 50.88 9.75 -5.82
C GLN A 305 52.03 9.64 -4.83
N PRO A 306 52.89 8.61 -4.91
CA PRO A 306 54.09 8.58 -4.12
C PRO A 306 54.98 9.74 -4.55
N GLY A 307 55.29 10.63 -3.59
CA GLY A 307 56.18 11.75 -3.81
C GLY A 307 57.56 11.29 -4.24
N GLY A 308 58.06 11.92 -5.29
CA GLY A 308 59.45 11.84 -5.69
C GLY A 308 60.33 12.72 -4.78
#